data_4b885f0d0f2ad830931118cda153171f
#
_entry.id   4b885f0d0f2ad830931118cda153171f
#
_cell.length_a   1.000
_cell.length_b   1.000
_cell.length_c   1.000
_cell.angle_alpha   90.00
_cell.angle_beta   90.00
_cell.angle_gamma   90.00
#
_symmetry.space_group_name_H-M   'P 1'
#
loop_
_entity.id
_entity.type
_entity.pdbx_description
1 polymer ?
#
loop_
_entity_poly.entity_id
_entity_poly.type
_entity_poly.pdbx_seq_one_letter_code
_entity_poly.pdbx_strand_id
1 'polypeptide(L)'
;SSNNFYLRKFNLDEHIQLGKTDLFVSRHGFGAARIGIGFTSSDVNVLLATLIESGITFIDTADCYPNSEKQIGRFLKDHKNEFVVATKCGCINSKEEGLAYSPEVIRKNIECSLYRLGVDCLDLVYLHTCSASVLRSGEAIDCLIRERDKGKVRFIGYSGDGEDAVCAVGIGEFDVLQVTFNILDQTALTEVLPAAGRSGMGIVAKRPIANAKLLSPESPYFHKAKYWDQARLVFNEEGVWEDPLECALRFTLSHPVISSAIIGTTSTDHIRANAVRAKLGPLPSHVLQSIYRLKAL
;
A
#
# COMPACT_ATOMS: atom_id res chain seq x y z
N SER A 1 27.47 -14.99 15.99
CA SER A 1 27.68 -14.51 14.59
C SER A 1 26.70 -13.42 14.35
N SER A 2 27.21 -12.21 14.30
CA SER A 2 26.52 -10.92 14.25
C SER A 2 25.62 -10.77 13.04
N ASN A 3 24.32 -10.84 13.25
CA ASN A 3 23.33 -10.29 12.32
C ASN A 3 23.38 -8.76 12.41
N ASN A 4 24.32 -8.17 11.71
CA ASN A 4 24.31 -6.74 11.40
C ASN A 4 23.30 -6.52 10.26
N PHE A 5 22.01 -6.71 10.54
CA PHE A 5 20.97 -6.14 9.69
C PHE A 5 21.13 -4.63 9.76
N TYR A 6 21.50 -4.02 8.65
CA TYR A 6 21.71 -2.59 8.48
C TYR A 6 20.55 -1.84 9.14
N LEU A 7 20.83 -1.19 10.26
CA LEU A 7 19.94 -0.18 10.84
C LEU A 7 19.78 0.91 9.79
N ARG A 8 18.68 0.88 9.05
CA ARG A 8 18.31 1.96 8.15
C ARG A 8 18.26 3.22 9.00
N LYS A 9 19.00 4.25 8.61
CA LYS A 9 19.00 5.54 9.30
C LYS A 9 17.72 6.31 8.95
N PHE A 10 16.56 5.78 9.35
CA PHE A 10 15.32 6.54 9.26
C PHE A 10 15.23 7.48 10.45
N ASN A 11 14.81 8.72 10.19
CA ASN A 11 14.40 9.62 11.25
C ASN A 11 13.11 9.06 11.87
N LEU A 12 13.17 8.51 13.07
CA LEU A 12 12.03 7.89 13.75
C LEU A 12 10.87 8.88 14.00
N ASP A 13 11.15 10.19 13.99
CA ASP A 13 10.13 11.22 14.15
C ASP A 13 9.25 11.38 12.90
N GLU A 14 9.73 10.93 11.73
CA GLU A 14 9.03 11.04 10.44
C GLU A 14 8.49 9.69 9.92
N HIS A 15 8.84 8.57 10.57
CA HIS A 15 8.49 7.22 10.15
C HIS A 15 7.67 6.50 11.22
N ILE A 16 6.77 5.64 10.77
CA ILE A 16 5.95 4.82 11.64
C ILE A 16 6.33 3.35 11.50
N GLN A 17 6.33 2.63 12.61
CA GLN A 17 6.50 1.18 12.61
C GLN A 17 5.29 0.52 11.93
N LEU A 18 5.54 -0.41 11.02
CA LEU A 18 4.51 -1.13 10.28
C LEU A 18 3.98 -2.30 11.12
N GLY A 19 3.01 -2.01 11.98
CA GLY A 19 2.46 -2.99 12.92
C GLY A 19 3.51 -3.50 13.91
N LYS A 20 3.57 -4.81 14.10
CA LYS A 20 4.54 -5.50 14.97
C LYS A 20 5.87 -5.82 14.28
N THR A 21 6.03 -5.44 13.01
CA THR A 21 7.29 -5.69 12.27
C THR A 21 8.38 -4.72 12.73
N ASP A 22 9.63 -4.98 12.34
CA ASP A 22 10.74 -4.03 12.50
C ASP A 22 10.90 -3.09 11.30
N LEU A 23 9.89 -3.02 10.41
CA LEU A 23 9.87 -2.11 9.27
C LEU A 23 9.33 -0.75 9.70
N PHE A 24 10.09 0.30 9.41
CA PHE A 24 9.69 1.69 9.59
C PHE A 24 9.44 2.32 8.23
N VAL A 25 8.27 2.91 8.05
CA VAL A 25 7.81 3.43 6.75
C VAL A 25 7.29 4.85 6.87
N SER A 26 7.38 5.62 5.80
CA SER A 26 6.72 6.92 5.72
C SER A 26 5.19 6.77 5.71
N ARG A 27 4.48 7.71 6.30
CA ARG A 27 3.00 7.74 6.31
C ARG A 27 2.39 7.81 4.91
N HIS A 28 3.10 8.42 3.96
CA HIS A 28 2.80 8.41 2.53
C HIS A 28 3.77 7.44 1.84
N GLY A 29 3.24 6.38 1.23
CA GLY A 29 3.97 5.42 0.43
C GLY A 29 3.72 5.61 -1.06
N PHE A 30 4.55 5.00 -1.88
CA PHE A 30 4.50 5.09 -3.34
C PHE A 30 4.02 3.78 -3.98
N GLY A 31 2.95 3.85 -4.78
CA GLY A 31 2.44 2.75 -5.59
C GLY A 31 3.10 2.71 -6.97
N ALA A 32 3.89 1.68 -7.24
CA ALA A 32 4.75 1.58 -8.42
C ALA A 32 4.12 0.82 -9.62
N ALA A 33 2.79 0.65 -9.65
CA ALA A 33 2.14 -0.18 -10.67
C ALA A 33 2.37 0.28 -12.12
N ARG A 34 2.68 1.56 -12.35
CA ARG A 34 2.75 2.16 -13.68
C ARG A 34 4.15 2.55 -14.14
N ILE A 35 5.16 2.52 -13.26
CA ILE A 35 6.51 3.01 -13.59
C ILE A 35 7.25 2.16 -14.63
N GLY A 36 6.83 0.93 -14.86
CA GLY A 36 7.40 0.05 -15.86
C GLY A 36 6.77 0.13 -17.25
N ILE A 37 5.80 1.04 -17.47
CA ILE A 37 5.03 1.13 -18.71
C ILE A 37 5.26 2.51 -19.36
N GLY A 38 5.95 2.53 -20.48
CA GLY A 38 6.14 3.77 -21.28
C GLY A 38 7.18 4.75 -20.71
N PHE A 39 7.96 4.35 -19.69
CA PHE A 39 9.01 5.16 -19.07
C PHE A 39 10.39 4.58 -19.36
N THR A 40 11.36 5.46 -19.63
CA THR A 40 12.78 5.08 -19.68
C THR A 40 13.31 4.84 -18.27
N SER A 41 14.45 4.17 -18.14
CA SER A 41 15.10 4.02 -16.83
C SER A 41 15.53 5.37 -16.25
N SER A 42 15.86 6.36 -17.11
CA SER A 42 16.18 7.72 -16.66
C SER A 42 14.97 8.40 -16.02
N ASP A 43 13.78 8.30 -16.64
CA ASP A 43 12.56 8.88 -16.09
C ASP A 43 12.21 8.27 -14.72
N VAL A 44 12.35 6.93 -14.62
CA VAL A 44 12.11 6.23 -13.36
C VAL A 44 13.13 6.61 -12.30
N ASN A 45 14.41 6.78 -12.66
CA ASN A 45 15.44 7.24 -11.72
C ASN A 45 15.10 8.63 -11.14
N VAL A 46 14.67 9.58 -11.99
CA VAL A 46 14.22 10.90 -11.53
C VAL A 46 13.03 10.78 -10.58
N LEU A 47 12.08 9.92 -10.91
CA LEU A 47 10.89 9.70 -10.07
C LEU A 47 11.29 9.13 -8.70
N LEU A 48 12.13 8.08 -8.66
CA LEU A 48 12.56 7.44 -7.42
C LEU A 48 13.47 8.34 -6.58
N ALA A 49 14.34 9.14 -7.21
CA ALA A 49 15.11 10.18 -6.51
C ALA A 49 14.20 11.22 -5.86
N THR A 50 13.12 11.63 -6.55
CA THR A 50 12.11 12.54 -5.98
C THR A 50 11.41 11.95 -4.76
N LEU A 51 11.24 10.63 -4.67
CA LEU A 51 10.70 9.99 -3.46
C LEU A 51 11.63 10.22 -2.27
N ILE A 52 12.95 10.00 -2.45
CA ILE A 52 13.95 10.22 -1.40
C ILE A 52 13.93 11.69 -0.94
N GLU A 53 13.99 12.65 -1.88
CA GLU A 53 13.92 14.07 -1.61
C GLU A 53 12.65 14.47 -0.84
N SER A 54 11.55 13.78 -1.09
CA SER A 54 10.25 14.02 -0.46
C SER A 54 10.05 13.30 0.87
N GLY A 55 11.03 12.48 1.31
CA GLY A 55 10.96 11.70 2.54
C GLY A 55 10.02 10.47 2.44
N ILE A 56 9.75 9.98 1.22
CA ILE A 56 8.94 8.79 0.98
C ILE A 56 9.86 7.58 0.94
N THR A 57 9.71 6.67 1.90
CA THR A 57 10.59 5.53 2.10
C THR A 57 9.90 4.18 1.89
N PHE A 58 8.62 4.17 1.54
CA PHE A 58 7.86 2.94 1.30
C PHE A 58 7.43 2.85 -0.15
N ILE A 59 7.84 1.77 -0.83
CA ILE A 59 7.47 1.46 -2.21
C ILE A 59 6.65 0.17 -2.22
N ASP A 60 5.49 0.22 -2.88
CA ASP A 60 4.62 -0.92 -3.15
C ASP A 60 4.66 -1.29 -4.63
N THR A 61 5.12 -2.48 -4.94
CA THR A 61 5.13 -3.07 -6.29
C THR A 61 4.45 -4.43 -6.33
N ALA A 62 4.58 -5.18 -7.41
CA ALA A 62 4.14 -6.56 -7.55
C ALA A 62 4.93 -7.25 -8.68
N ASP A 63 5.05 -8.58 -8.60
CA ASP A 63 5.69 -9.38 -9.65
C ASP A 63 4.97 -9.27 -11.00
N CYS A 64 3.64 -9.10 -10.95
CA CYS A 64 2.79 -8.94 -12.13
C CYS A 64 2.74 -7.51 -12.70
N TYR A 65 3.35 -6.51 -12.05
CA TYR A 65 3.43 -5.16 -12.61
C TYR A 65 4.55 -5.09 -13.67
N PRO A 66 4.21 -4.81 -14.94
CA PRO A 66 5.18 -4.88 -16.03
C PRO A 66 6.44 -4.06 -15.73
N ASN A 67 7.61 -4.70 -15.72
CA ASN A 67 8.94 -4.09 -15.50
C ASN A 67 9.12 -3.29 -14.18
N SER A 68 8.12 -3.15 -13.34
CA SER A 68 8.18 -2.30 -12.15
C SER A 68 9.31 -2.73 -11.20
N GLU A 69 9.36 -4.01 -10.79
CA GLU A 69 10.44 -4.54 -9.94
C GLU A 69 11.82 -4.37 -10.57
N LYS A 70 11.94 -4.56 -11.89
CA LYS A 70 13.20 -4.42 -12.62
C LYS A 70 13.71 -2.97 -12.61
N GLN A 71 12.81 -2.00 -12.74
CA GLN A 71 13.19 -0.58 -12.70
C GLN A 71 13.59 -0.18 -11.27
N ILE A 72 12.84 -0.61 -10.25
CA ILE A 72 13.20 -0.38 -8.86
C ILE A 72 14.56 -1.02 -8.55
N GLY A 73 14.78 -2.28 -8.92
CA GLY A 73 16.04 -2.99 -8.67
C GLY A 73 17.25 -2.32 -9.29
N ARG A 74 17.10 -1.72 -10.48
CA ARG A 74 18.20 -0.92 -11.11
C ARG A 74 18.57 0.28 -10.25
N PHE A 75 17.57 1.00 -9.73
CA PHE A 75 17.80 2.17 -8.89
C PHE A 75 18.42 1.79 -7.54
N LEU A 76 17.96 0.68 -6.94
CA LEU A 76 18.45 0.21 -5.65
C LEU A 76 19.92 -0.18 -5.64
N LYS A 77 20.57 -0.45 -6.80
CA LYS A 77 22.00 -0.77 -6.87
C LYS A 77 22.85 0.33 -6.24
N ASP A 78 22.48 1.59 -6.48
CA ASP A 78 23.20 2.76 -6.01
C ASP A 78 22.54 3.42 -4.79
N HIS A 79 21.32 2.98 -4.42
CA HIS A 79 20.48 3.56 -3.36
C HIS A 79 19.99 2.48 -2.37
N LYS A 80 20.91 1.61 -1.95
CA LYS A 80 20.62 0.55 -0.97
C LYS A 80 20.14 1.17 0.35
N ASN A 81 19.11 0.58 0.92
CA ASN A 81 18.54 0.97 2.23
C ASN A 81 17.76 2.30 2.27
N GLU A 82 17.49 2.93 1.13
CA GLU A 82 16.64 4.14 1.09
C GLU A 82 15.15 3.81 1.20
N PHE A 83 14.75 2.57 0.86
CA PHE A 83 13.35 2.16 0.84
C PHE A 83 13.09 0.85 1.57
N VAL A 84 11.91 0.75 2.15
CA VAL A 84 11.23 -0.52 2.40
C VAL A 84 10.44 -0.86 1.14
N VAL A 85 10.67 -2.03 0.56
CA VAL A 85 10.01 -2.44 -0.69
C VAL A 85 9.06 -3.61 -0.39
N ALA A 86 7.77 -3.38 -0.62
CA ALA A 86 6.76 -4.42 -0.62
C ALA A 86 6.48 -4.88 -2.04
N THR A 87 6.43 -6.20 -2.26
CA THR A 87 5.97 -6.80 -3.51
C THR A 87 4.83 -7.77 -3.27
N LYS A 88 4.29 -8.36 -4.32
CA LYS A 88 3.13 -9.25 -4.25
C LYS A 88 3.36 -10.49 -5.09
N CYS A 89 2.80 -11.61 -4.68
CA CYS A 89 2.92 -12.90 -5.37
C CYS A 89 1.57 -13.62 -5.48
N GLY A 90 1.57 -14.73 -6.22
CA GLY A 90 0.44 -15.62 -6.39
C GLY A 90 -0.35 -15.40 -7.68
N CYS A 91 -0.20 -14.26 -8.34
CA CYS A 91 -0.80 -14.03 -9.65
C CYS A 91 -0.08 -14.81 -10.75
N ILE A 92 -0.83 -15.16 -11.79
CA ILE A 92 -0.29 -15.70 -13.04
C ILE A 92 -0.41 -14.60 -14.10
N ASN A 93 0.68 -14.28 -14.75
CA ASN A 93 0.65 -13.46 -15.96
C ASN A 93 0.17 -14.31 -17.14
N SER A 94 -0.45 -13.69 -18.14
CA SER A 94 -1.04 -14.36 -19.31
C SER A 94 -0.07 -15.24 -20.13
N LYS A 95 1.24 -15.19 -19.84
CA LYS A 95 2.30 -15.98 -20.46
C LYS A 95 2.89 -17.06 -19.55
N GLU A 96 2.39 -17.18 -18.31
CA GLU A 96 2.89 -18.14 -17.33
C GLU A 96 2.01 -19.36 -17.27
N GLU A 97 2.61 -20.53 -17.12
CA GLU A 97 1.91 -21.79 -16.86
C GLU A 97 1.80 -22.00 -15.35
N GLY A 98 0.70 -22.60 -14.94
CA GLY A 98 0.48 -22.98 -13.55
C GLY A 98 -0.90 -22.57 -13.02
N LEU A 99 -1.16 -22.96 -11.78
CA LEU A 99 -2.38 -22.59 -11.05
C LEU A 99 -2.07 -21.40 -10.14
N ALA A 100 -2.84 -20.33 -10.26
CA ALA A 100 -2.70 -19.16 -9.39
C ALA A 100 -2.68 -19.56 -7.91
N TYR A 101 -1.80 -18.94 -7.14
CA TYR A 101 -1.58 -19.19 -5.71
C TYR A 101 -1.09 -20.61 -5.35
N SER A 102 -0.72 -21.45 -6.34
CA SER A 102 -0.05 -22.69 -6.03
C SER A 102 1.35 -22.45 -5.42
N PRO A 103 1.85 -23.39 -4.60
CA PRO A 103 3.19 -23.28 -4.04
C PRO A 103 4.30 -23.09 -5.10
N GLU A 104 4.15 -23.69 -6.28
CA GLU A 104 5.07 -23.55 -7.40
C GLU A 104 5.11 -22.12 -7.93
N VAL A 105 3.92 -21.52 -8.15
CA VAL A 105 3.78 -20.14 -8.63
C VAL A 105 4.31 -19.15 -7.60
N ILE A 106 3.98 -19.32 -6.32
CA ILE A 106 4.45 -18.45 -5.24
C ILE A 106 5.98 -18.48 -5.15
N ARG A 107 6.59 -19.66 -5.14
CA ARG A 107 8.07 -19.78 -5.13
C ARG A 107 8.71 -19.11 -6.33
N LYS A 108 8.17 -19.35 -7.53
CA LYS A 108 8.66 -18.73 -8.76
C LYS A 108 8.55 -17.20 -8.71
N ASN A 109 7.41 -16.67 -8.26
CA ASN A 109 7.24 -15.22 -8.11
C ASN A 109 8.28 -14.64 -7.14
N ILE A 110 8.51 -15.25 -5.97
CA ILE A 110 9.51 -14.81 -4.99
C ILE A 110 10.92 -14.82 -5.59
N GLU A 111 11.34 -15.90 -6.26
CA GLU A 111 12.66 -15.97 -6.92
C GLU A 111 12.82 -14.90 -7.99
N CYS A 112 11.78 -14.69 -8.81
CA CYS A 112 11.79 -13.64 -9.83
C CYS A 112 11.87 -12.24 -9.20
N SER A 113 11.16 -12.00 -8.11
CA SER A 113 11.19 -10.72 -7.40
C SER A 113 12.57 -10.44 -6.79
N LEU A 114 13.19 -11.43 -6.13
CA LEU A 114 14.56 -11.33 -5.62
C LEU A 114 15.56 -10.96 -6.74
N TYR A 115 15.46 -11.67 -7.86
CA TYR A 115 16.33 -11.42 -9.02
C TYR A 115 16.11 -10.03 -9.63
N ARG A 116 14.84 -9.63 -9.85
CA ARG A 116 14.50 -8.35 -10.48
C ARG A 116 14.84 -7.15 -9.60
N LEU A 117 14.59 -7.26 -8.30
CA LEU A 117 14.92 -6.22 -7.32
C LEU A 117 16.41 -6.21 -6.97
N GLY A 118 17.14 -7.31 -7.24
CA GLY A 118 18.57 -7.42 -6.96
C GLY A 118 18.88 -7.47 -5.46
N VAL A 119 18.04 -8.16 -4.69
CA VAL A 119 18.16 -8.32 -3.25
C VAL A 119 18.18 -9.79 -2.85
N ASP A 120 18.83 -10.12 -1.73
CA ASP A 120 18.90 -11.48 -1.21
C ASP A 120 17.68 -11.84 -0.34
N CYS A 121 16.96 -10.83 0.16
CA CYS A 121 15.78 -10.97 0.99
C CYS A 121 14.78 -9.84 0.69
N LEU A 122 13.51 -10.19 0.50
CA LEU A 122 12.39 -9.26 0.29
C LEU A 122 11.91 -8.73 1.65
N ASP A 123 11.69 -7.42 1.78
CA ASP A 123 11.19 -6.83 3.03
C ASP A 123 9.79 -7.32 3.38
N LEU A 124 8.87 -7.30 2.40
CA LEU A 124 7.47 -7.65 2.58
C LEU A 124 6.90 -8.24 1.29
N VAL A 125 6.22 -9.38 1.40
CA VAL A 125 5.52 -10.02 0.29
C VAL A 125 4.06 -10.24 0.65
N TYR A 126 3.16 -9.71 -0.18
CA TYR A 126 1.73 -9.94 -0.04
C TYR A 126 1.26 -11.10 -0.91
N LEU A 127 0.29 -11.91 -0.42
CA LEU A 127 -0.62 -12.63 -1.30
C LEU A 127 -1.54 -11.60 -1.98
N HIS A 128 -1.55 -11.62 -3.33
CA HIS A 128 -2.20 -10.60 -4.15
C HIS A 128 -3.64 -10.97 -4.50
N THR A 129 -4.60 -10.48 -3.72
CA THR A 129 -6.06 -10.61 -4.01
C THR A 129 -6.59 -12.04 -4.13
N CYS A 130 -6.00 -13.01 -3.43
CA CYS A 130 -6.56 -14.35 -3.42
C CYS A 130 -7.87 -14.42 -2.61
N SER A 131 -8.74 -15.34 -3.00
CA SER A 131 -10.03 -15.54 -2.34
C SER A 131 -9.91 -16.17 -0.96
N ALA A 132 -10.95 -16.01 -0.15
CA ALA A 132 -11.05 -16.67 1.16
C ALA A 132 -10.95 -18.21 1.05
N SER A 133 -11.39 -18.82 -0.05
CA SER A 133 -11.23 -20.26 -0.25
C SER A 133 -9.77 -20.68 -0.40
N VAL A 134 -8.97 -19.90 -1.14
CA VAL A 134 -7.52 -20.10 -1.27
C VAL A 134 -6.84 -19.89 0.07
N LEU A 135 -7.22 -18.85 0.81
CA LEU A 135 -6.67 -18.60 2.15
C LEU A 135 -6.96 -19.75 3.11
N ARG A 136 -8.19 -20.28 3.13
CA ARG A 136 -8.60 -21.38 4.01
C ARG A 136 -7.96 -22.72 3.66
N SER A 137 -7.52 -22.93 2.42
CA SER A 137 -6.77 -24.16 2.08
C SER A 137 -5.39 -24.20 2.79
N GLY A 138 -4.85 -23.05 3.14
CA GLY A 138 -3.57 -22.92 3.85
C GLY A 138 -2.33 -23.09 2.97
N GLU A 139 -2.41 -23.73 1.82
CA GLU A 139 -1.23 -24.10 0.99
C GLU A 139 -0.40 -22.88 0.57
N ALA A 140 -1.06 -21.78 0.17
CA ALA A 140 -0.40 -20.55 -0.23
C ALA A 140 0.31 -19.88 0.96
N ILE A 141 -0.34 -19.86 2.12
CA ILE A 141 0.19 -19.28 3.35
C ILE A 141 1.38 -20.09 3.85
N ASP A 142 1.24 -21.41 3.92
CA ASP A 142 2.33 -22.32 4.31
C ASP A 142 3.55 -22.20 3.38
N CYS A 143 3.31 -21.95 2.10
CA CYS A 143 4.40 -21.69 1.17
C CYS A 143 5.14 -20.39 1.51
N LEU A 144 4.42 -19.28 1.77
CA LEU A 144 5.01 -18.02 2.18
C LEU A 144 5.79 -18.13 3.49
N ILE A 145 5.23 -18.83 4.48
CA ILE A 145 5.90 -19.09 5.77
C ILE A 145 7.22 -19.83 5.54
N ARG A 146 7.22 -20.88 4.70
CA ARG A 146 8.45 -21.61 4.35
C ARG A 146 9.50 -20.73 3.66
N GLU A 147 9.09 -19.82 2.78
CA GLU A 147 10.05 -18.90 2.13
C GLU A 147 10.58 -17.83 3.11
N ARG A 148 9.78 -17.42 4.07
CA ARG A 148 10.23 -16.58 5.20
C ARG A 148 11.24 -17.33 6.07
N ASP A 149 10.95 -18.57 6.44
CA ASP A 149 11.84 -19.39 7.29
C ASP A 149 13.18 -19.69 6.60
N LYS A 150 13.22 -19.71 5.26
CA LYS A 150 14.45 -19.78 4.46
C LYS A 150 15.21 -18.46 4.39
N GLY A 151 14.69 -17.37 4.94
CA GLY A 151 15.30 -16.04 4.90
C GLY A 151 15.15 -15.28 3.59
N LYS A 152 14.28 -15.74 2.68
CA LYS A 152 14.02 -15.05 1.40
C LYS A 152 13.02 -13.91 1.52
N VAL A 153 12.19 -13.93 2.54
CA VAL A 153 11.16 -12.94 2.85
C VAL A 153 11.26 -12.61 4.34
N ARG A 154 11.21 -11.33 4.70
CA ARG A 154 11.21 -10.92 6.12
C ARG A 154 9.82 -11.00 6.71
N PHE A 155 8.84 -10.36 6.05
CA PHE A 155 7.46 -10.29 6.51
C PHE A 155 6.47 -10.68 5.41
N ILE A 156 5.36 -11.27 5.82
CA ILE A 156 4.30 -11.70 4.91
C ILE A 156 3.03 -10.89 5.14
N GLY A 157 2.31 -10.61 4.08
CA GLY A 157 1.08 -9.83 4.14
C GLY A 157 -0.02 -10.36 3.22
N TYR A 158 -1.17 -9.73 3.35
CA TYR A 158 -2.30 -9.96 2.46
C TYR A 158 -2.74 -8.63 1.84
N SER A 159 -3.00 -8.62 0.53
CA SER A 159 -3.57 -7.48 -0.18
C SER A 159 -4.90 -7.86 -0.80
N GLY A 160 -5.99 -7.35 -0.25
CA GLY A 160 -7.35 -7.61 -0.74
C GLY A 160 -8.38 -6.79 0.02
N ASP A 161 -9.65 -7.01 -0.25
CA ASP A 161 -10.77 -6.23 0.27
C ASP A 161 -11.91 -7.15 0.75
N GLY A 162 -12.92 -6.59 1.41
CA GLY A 162 -14.15 -7.26 1.79
C GLY A 162 -13.95 -8.53 2.64
N GLU A 163 -14.75 -9.56 2.36
CA GLU A 163 -14.74 -10.84 3.11
C GLU A 163 -13.40 -11.58 3.02
N ASP A 164 -12.68 -11.43 1.91
CA ASP A 164 -11.36 -12.04 1.75
C ASP A 164 -10.34 -11.41 2.72
N ALA A 165 -10.39 -10.09 2.91
CA ALA A 165 -9.56 -9.39 3.90
C ALA A 165 -9.95 -9.77 5.33
N VAL A 166 -11.24 -9.89 5.64
CA VAL A 166 -11.73 -10.39 6.94
C VAL A 166 -11.18 -11.79 7.21
N CYS A 167 -11.24 -12.67 6.21
CA CYS A 167 -10.70 -14.02 6.31
C CYS A 167 -9.19 -14.01 6.58
N ALA A 168 -8.43 -13.21 5.84
CA ALA A 168 -6.98 -13.09 6.01
C ALA A 168 -6.60 -12.63 7.43
N VAL A 169 -7.30 -11.62 7.96
CA VAL A 169 -7.09 -11.14 9.34
C VAL A 169 -7.43 -12.24 10.35
N GLY A 170 -8.52 -12.96 10.13
CA GLY A 170 -8.98 -14.04 11.03
C GLY A 170 -8.04 -15.25 11.09
N ILE A 171 -7.27 -15.52 10.04
CA ILE A 171 -6.27 -16.59 10.01
C ILE A 171 -5.09 -16.27 10.96
N GLY A 172 -4.69 -15.00 11.08
CA GLY A 172 -3.71 -14.57 12.07
C GLY A 172 -2.23 -14.79 11.70
N GLU A 173 -1.92 -15.22 10.47
CA GLU A 173 -0.55 -15.51 10.03
C GLU A 173 0.14 -14.33 9.35
N PHE A 174 -0.61 -13.31 8.95
CA PHE A 174 -0.06 -12.17 8.23
C PHE A 174 0.39 -11.04 9.17
N ASP A 175 1.55 -10.47 8.86
CA ASP A 175 2.13 -9.33 9.58
C ASP A 175 1.51 -7.99 9.14
N VAL A 176 1.12 -7.89 7.85
CA VAL A 176 0.65 -6.65 7.23
C VAL A 176 -0.58 -6.90 6.37
N LEU A 177 -1.54 -5.99 6.46
CA LEU A 177 -2.72 -5.93 5.62
C LEU A 177 -2.65 -4.72 4.67
N GLN A 178 -2.90 -4.95 3.39
CA GLN A 178 -3.11 -3.88 2.41
C GLN A 178 -4.57 -3.90 1.94
N VAL A 179 -5.31 -2.83 2.21
CA VAL A 179 -6.77 -2.77 1.98
C VAL A 179 -7.19 -1.44 1.36
N THR A 180 -8.26 -1.45 0.55
CA THR A 180 -8.86 -0.21 0.05
C THR A 180 -9.49 0.56 1.20
N PHE A 181 -9.05 1.80 1.39
CA PHE A 181 -9.64 2.71 2.36
C PHE A 181 -9.47 4.16 1.93
N ASN A 182 -10.57 4.87 1.78
CA ASN A 182 -10.61 6.28 1.42
C ASN A 182 -11.95 6.92 1.78
N ILE A 183 -12.07 8.20 1.56
CA ILE A 183 -13.26 9.00 1.88
C ILE A 183 -14.54 8.51 1.18
N LEU A 184 -14.42 7.92 -0.02
CA LEU A 184 -15.55 7.37 -0.79
C LEU A 184 -15.81 5.89 -0.50
N ASP A 185 -14.80 5.16 -0.02
CA ASP A 185 -14.89 3.75 0.33
C ASP A 185 -14.37 3.53 1.75
N GLN A 186 -15.31 3.52 2.70
CA GLN A 186 -15.05 3.36 4.13
C GLN A 186 -15.48 1.97 4.64
N THR A 187 -15.72 1.01 3.74
CA THR A 187 -16.26 -0.31 4.12
C THR A 187 -15.36 -1.05 5.11
N ALA A 188 -14.04 -0.85 5.01
CA ALA A 188 -13.08 -1.47 5.92
C ALA A 188 -13.17 -0.98 7.38
N LEU A 189 -13.80 0.19 7.67
CA LEU A 189 -13.86 0.79 9.01
C LEU A 189 -14.61 -0.06 10.03
N THR A 190 -15.61 -0.80 9.60
CA THR A 190 -16.53 -1.47 10.53
C THR A 190 -15.98 -2.80 11.03
N GLU A 191 -15.23 -3.53 10.24
CA GLU A 191 -14.82 -4.89 10.54
C GLU A 191 -13.32 -5.11 10.38
N VAL A 192 -12.79 -4.83 9.18
CA VAL A 192 -11.42 -5.19 8.81
C VAL A 192 -10.38 -4.40 9.60
N LEU A 193 -10.47 -3.07 9.60
CA LEU A 193 -9.48 -2.22 10.28
C LEU A 193 -9.44 -2.43 11.80
N PRO A 194 -10.59 -2.51 12.51
CA PRO A 194 -10.56 -2.81 13.94
C PRO A 194 -9.97 -4.18 14.27
N ALA A 195 -10.28 -5.21 13.47
CA ALA A 195 -9.76 -6.55 13.68
C ALA A 195 -8.24 -6.61 13.44
N ALA A 196 -7.76 -6.06 12.32
CA ALA A 196 -6.34 -5.99 12.01
C ALA A 196 -5.55 -5.17 13.04
N GLY A 197 -6.12 -4.05 13.51
CA GLY A 197 -5.52 -3.24 14.57
C GLY A 197 -5.39 -3.98 15.90
N ARG A 198 -6.42 -4.71 16.33
CA ARG A 198 -6.34 -5.55 17.54
C ARG A 198 -5.30 -6.66 17.44
N SER A 199 -5.10 -7.20 16.25
CA SER A 199 -4.06 -8.21 15.99
C SER A 199 -2.65 -7.62 15.90
N GLY A 200 -2.52 -6.28 15.88
CA GLY A 200 -1.26 -5.57 15.76
C GLY A 200 -0.63 -5.65 14.39
N MET A 201 -1.42 -5.93 13.36
CA MET A 201 -0.97 -5.91 11.97
C MET A 201 -0.59 -4.49 11.55
N GLY A 202 0.42 -4.36 10.69
CA GLY A 202 0.63 -3.14 9.92
C GLY A 202 -0.49 -2.96 8.90
N ILE A 203 -1.03 -1.76 8.76
CA ILE A 203 -2.12 -1.52 7.82
C ILE A 203 -1.71 -0.49 6.78
N VAL A 204 -1.75 -0.89 5.52
CA VAL A 204 -1.46 -0.05 4.35
C VAL A 204 -2.76 0.23 3.60
N ALA A 205 -3.14 1.50 3.51
CA ALA A 205 -4.28 1.91 2.72
C ALA A 205 -3.90 2.05 1.24
N LYS A 206 -4.55 1.29 0.36
CA LYS A 206 -4.50 1.50 -1.09
C LYS A 206 -5.65 2.39 -1.54
N ARG A 207 -5.44 3.14 -2.65
CA ARG A 207 -6.40 4.11 -3.22
C ARG A 207 -6.84 5.22 -2.25
N PRO A 208 -5.94 5.79 -1.41
CA PRO A 208 -6.33 6.74 -0.36
C PRO A 208 -6.97 8.02 -0.91
N ILE A 209 -6.68 8.39 -2.16
CA ILE A 209 -7.27 9.53 -2.85
C ILE A 209 -8.33 9.11 -3.90
N ALA A 210 -8.94 7.93 -3.73
CA ALA A 210 -9.95 7.37 -4.63
C ALA A 210 -9.55 7.42 -6.12
N ASN A 211 -8.26 7.17 -6.45
CA ASN A 211 -7.68 7.29 -7.80
C ASN A 211 -7.91 8.66 -8.45
N ALA A 212 -7.85 9.74 -7.66
CA ALA A 212 -8.13 11.12 -8.06
C ALA A 212 -9.54 11.34 -8.66
N LYS A 213 -10.48 10.42 -8.42
CA LYS A 213 -11.87 10.56 -8.89
C LYS A 213 -12.61 11.74 -8.24
N LEU A 214 -12.09 12.23 -7.12
CA LEU A 214 -12.56 13.45 -6.46
C LEU A 214 -12.41 14.71 -7.33
N LEU A 215 -11.53 14.69 -8.33
CA LEU A 215 -11.37 15.78 -9.30
C LEU A 215 -12.36 15.69 -10.48
N SER A 216 -13.15 14.61 -10.57
CA SER A 216 -14.13 14.44 -11.62
C SER A 216 -15.36 15.32 -11.36
N PRO A 217 -15.90 16.03 -12.37
CA PRO A 217 -17.14 16.79 -12.25
C PRO A 217 -18.37 15.90 -12.01
N GLU A 218 -18.28 14.62 -12.37
CA GLU A 218 -19.34 13.63 -12.19
C GLU A 218 -18.99 12.67 -11.03
N SER A 219 -20.02 12.14 -10.36
CA SER A 219 -19.80 11.14 -9.33
C SER A 219 -19.05 9.92 -9.89
N PRO A 220 -17.94 9.51 -9.27
CA PRO A 220 -17.13 8.38 -9.75
C PRO A 220 -17.85 7.02 -9.62
N TYR A 221 -18.94 6.97 -8.84
CA TYR A 221 -19.72 5.75 -8.58
C TYR A 221 -21.21 6.10 -8.65
N PHE A 222 -21.93 5.56 -9.61
CA PHE A 222 -23.35 5.82 -9.83
C PHE A 222 -24.21 5.63 -8.56
N HIS A 223 -23.94 4.59 -7.79
CA HIS A 223 -24.65 4.29 -6.55
C HIS A 223 -24.23 5.16 -5.34
N LYS A 224 -23.16 5.95 -5.47
CA LYS A 224 -22.67 6.88 -4.44
C LYS A 224 -22.85 8.36 -4.82
N ALA A 225 -23.59 8.65 -5.89
CA ALA A 225 -23.78 10.02 -6.39
C ALA A 225 -24.33 10.95 -5.30
N LYS A 226 -25.36 10.53 -4.59
CA LYS A 226 -25.97 11.31 -3.49
C LYS A 226 -24.96 11.64 -2.39
N TYR A 227 -24.15 10.66 -1.97
CA TYR A 227 -23.09 10.89 -0.98
C TYR A 227 -22.04 11.89 -1.49
N TRP A 228 -21.68 11.79 -2.76
CA TRP A 228 -20.71 12.70 -3.37
C TRP A 228 -21.20 14.15 -3.38
N ASP A 229 -22.44 14.39 -3.78
CA ASP A 229 -23.03 15.73 -3.80
C ASP A 229 -23.14 16.33 -2.41
N GLN A 230 -23.53 15.53 -1.41
CA GLN A 230 -23.59 15.94 -0.01
C GLN A 230 -22.19 16.22 0.56
N ALA A 231 -21.19 15.39 0.24
CA ALA A 231 -19.82 15.61 0.64
C ALA A 231 -19.28 16.92 0.09
N ARG A 232 -19.56 17.24 -1.18
CA ARG A 232 -19.16 18.52 -1.78
C ARG A 232 -19.76 19.72 -1.06
N LEU A 233 -21.03 19.65 -0.68
CA LEU A 233 -21.70 20.75 0.05
C LEU A 233 -21.03 21.00 1.40
N VAL A 234 -20.82 19.94 2.20
CA VAL A 234 -20.16 20.05 3.50
C VAL A 234 -18.74 20.60 3.37
N PHE A 235 -17.97 20.09 2.44
CA PHE A 235 -16.58 20.51 2.25
C PHE A 235 -16.46 21.96 1.76
N ASN A 236 -17.38 22.43 0.91
CA ASN A 236 -17.42 23.83 0.51
C ASN A 236 -17.71 24.77 1.69
N GLU A 237 -18.61 24.38 2.59
CA GLU A 237 -18.94 25.16 3.80
C GLU A 237 -17.76 25.22 4.78
N GLU A 238 -17.01 24.14 4.92
CA GLU A 238 -15.88 24.03 5.86
C GLU A 238 -14.54 24.55 5.30
N GLY A 239 -14.51 25.01 4.04
CA GLY A 239 -13.28 25.50 3.39
C GLY A 239 -12.23 24.42 3.09
N VAL A 240 -12.56 23.15 3.34
CA VAL A 240 -11.65 22.01 3.19
C VAL A 240 -11.56 21.53 1.73
N TRP A 241 -12.45 22.02 0.88
CA TRP A 241 -12.59 21.54 -0.51
C TRP A 241 -11.72 22.27 -1.53
N GLU A 242 -10.93 23.27 -1.11
CA GLU A 242 -9.99 23.95 -2.01
C GLU A 242 -8.98 22.96 -2.62
N ASP A 243 -8.56 21.94 -1.83
CA ASP A 243 -7.76 20.81 -2.31
C ASP A 243 -8.42 19.47 -1.93
N PRO A 244 -9.25 18.90 -2.82
CA PRO A 244 -9.93 17.63 -2.54
C PRO A 244 -8.99 16.44 -2.36
N LEU A 245 -7.79 16.46 -2.94
CA LEU A 245 -6.80 15.40 -2.74
C LEU A 245 -6.14 15.50 -1.38
N GLU A 246 -5.92 16.72 -0.86
CA GLU A 246 -5.47 16.93 0.52
C GLU A 246 -6.50 16.36 1.51
N CYS A 247 -7.75 16.75 1.34
CA CYS A 247 -8.84 16.26 2.21
C CYS A 247 -8.89 14.72 2.22
N ALA A 248 -8.85 14.08 1.05
CA ALA A 248 -8.92 12.64 0.92
C ALA A 248 -7.72 11.92 1.57
N LEU A 249 -6.51 12.41 1.31
CA LEU A 249 -5.30 11.82 1.88
C LEU A 249 -5.28 11.99 3.41
N ARG A 250 -5.57 13.19 3.89
CA ARG A 250 -5.64 13.48 5.33
C ARG A 250 -6.76 12.71 6.02
N PHE A 251 -7.93 12.51 5.36
CA PHE A 251 -8.97 11.62 5.85
C PHE A 251 -8.42 10.22 6.14
N THR A 252 -7.76 9.62 5.16
CA THR A 252 -7.16 8.28 5.32
C THR A 252 -6.14 8.25 6.45
N LEU A 253 -5.23 9.22 6.48
CA LEU A 253 -4.16 9.32 7.49
C LEU A 253 -4.63 9.79 8.87
N SER A 254 -5.86 10.29 9.01
CA SER A 254 -6.48 10.63 10.30
C SER A 254 -6.84 9.39 11.14
N HIS A 255 -6.78 8.21 10.56
CA HIS A 255 -7.03 6.95 11.26
C HIS A 255 -5.71 6.40 11.81
N PRO A 256 -5.50 6.40 13.14
CA PRO A 256 -4.22 5.98 13.73
C PRO A 256 -3.84 4.53 13.42
N VAL A 257 -4.83 3.68 13.11
CA VAL A 257 -4.61 2.28 12.73
C VAL A 257 -3.93 2.14 11.36
N ILE A 258 -4.05 3.14 10.47
CA ILE A 258 -3.39 3.15 9.16
C ILE A 258 -1.92 3.54 9.35
N SER A 259 -1.02 2.63 9.01
CA SER A 259 0.43 2.88 9.06
C SER A 259 0.91 3.71 7.88
N SER A 260 0.48 3.38 6.67
CA SER A 260 0.87 4.11 5.45
C SER A 260 -0.26 4.13 4.43
N ALA A 261 -0.30 5.17 3.61
CA ALA A 261 -1.23 5.33 2.49
C ALA A 261 -0.46 5.41 1.18
N ILE A 262 -0.66 4.44 0.26
CA ILE A 262 0.09 4.36 -0.99
C ILE A 262 -0.63 5.07 -2.13
N ILE A 263 0.06 5.98 -2.81
CA ILE A 263 -0.42 6.70 -3.99
C ILE A 263 0.48 6.39 -5.18
N GLY A 264 -0.12 5.96 -6.28
CA GLY A 264 0.56 5.77 -7.56
C GLY A 264 0.50 7.03 -8.42
N THR A 265 1.64 7.47 -8.92
CA THR A 265 1.75 8.56 -9.90
C THR A 265 3.00 8.40 -10.74
N THR A 266 3.02 9.05 -11.89
CA THR A 266 4.17 9.14 -12.79
C THR A 266 4.71 10.57 -12.91
N SER A 267 4.20 11.50 -12.09
CA SER A 267 4.59 12.90 -12.04
C SER A 267 5.36 13.20 -10.75
N THR A 268 6.54 13.77 -10.88
CA THR A 268 7.36 14.26 -9.76
C THR A 268 6.66 15.37 -8.97
N ASP A 269 5.90 16.22 -9.66
CA ASP A 269 5.13 17.30 -9.00
C ASP A 269 4.02 16.73 -8.13
N HIS A 270 3.35 15.67 -8.59
CA HIS A 270 2.36 14.97 -7.76
C HIS A 270 3.00 14.30 -6.55
N ILE A 271 4.21 13.74 -6.68
CA ILE A 271 4.97 13.19 -5.54
C ILE A 271 5.19 14.27 -4.50
N ARG A 272 5.77 15.41 -4.89
CA ARG A 272 6.06 16.53 -3.99
C ARG A 272 4.79 17.08 -3.34
N ALA A 273 3.74 17.31 -4.12
CA ALA A 273 2.46 17.81 -3.62
C ALA A 273 1.83 16.84 -2.59
N ASN A 274 1.81 15.54 -2.88
CA ASN A 274 1.25 14.55 -1.96
C ASN A 274 2.10 14.38 -0.68
N ALA A 275 3.42 14.52 -0.78
CA ALA A 275 4.30 14.52 0.39
C ALA A 275 4.01 15.71 1.31
N VAL A 276 3.78 16.90 0.75
CA VAL A 276 3.36 18.08 1.52
C VAL A 276 2.01 17.85 2.19
N ARG A 277 1.00 17.38 1.45
CA ARG A 277 -0.33 17.07 1.98
C ARG A 277 -0.30 16.08 3.14
N ALA A 278 0.51 15.02 3.02
CA ALA A 278 0.65 14.01 4.07
C ALA A 278 1.23 14.56 5.38
N LYS A 279 2.07 15.60 5.31
CA LYS A 279 2.70 16.25 6.47
C LYS A 279 1.78 17.23 7.22
N LEU A 280 0.63 17.59 6.65
CA LEU A 280 -0.34 18.50 7.29
C LEU A 280 -1.07 17.86 8.49
N GLY A 281 -0.86 16.58 8.72
CA GLY A 281 -1.47 15.85 9.83
C GLY A 281 -2.95 15.49 9.61
N PRO A 282 -3.63 15.02 10.67
CA PRO A 282 -5.03 14.59 10.58
C PRO A 282 -5.96 15.76 10.26
N LEU A 283 -7.13 15.43 9.70
CA LEU A 283 -8.22 16.39 9.56
C LEU A 283 -8.74 16.83 10.94
N PRO A 284 -9.26 18.07 11.07
CA PRO A 284 -9.94 18.50 12.28
C PRO A 284 -11.10 17.55 12.65
N SER A 285 -11.30 17.32 13.95
CA SER A 285 -12.30 16.34 14.44
C SER A 285 -13.73 16.64 13.96
N HIS A 286 -14.11 17.92 13.84
CA HIS A 286 -15.44 18.29 13.34
C HIS A 286 -15.63 17.92 11.86
N VAL A 287 -14.58 18.06 11.04
CA VAL A 287 -14.60 17.65 9.62
C VAL A 287 -14.75 16.13 9.50
N LEU A 288 -14.00 15.36 10.28
CA LEU A 288 -14.13 13.90 10.29
C LEU A 288 -15.56 13.48 10.70
N GLN A 289 -16.13 14.11 11.73
CA GLN A 289 -17.49 13.82 12.15
C GLN A 289 -18.53 14.15 11.07
N SER A 290 -18.35 15.23 10.33
CA SER A 290 -19.21 15.60 9.20
C SER A 290 -19.14 14.54 8.10
N ILE A 291 -17.94 14.06 7.75
CA ILE A 291 -17.75 12.97 6.77
C ILE A 291 -18.46 11.69 7.21
N TYR A 292 -18.35 11.31 8.48
CA TYR A 292 -19.00 10.09 8.98
C TYR A 292 -20.54 10.19 9.00
N ARG A 293 -21.10 11.36 9.31
CA ARG A 293 -22.57 11.59 9.26
C ARG A 293 -23.11 11.42 7.84
N LEU A 294 -22.39 11.85 6.83
CA LEU A 294 -22.79 11.68 5.43
C LEU A 294 -22.87 10.21 5.01
N LYS A 295 -22.10 9.33 5.63
CA LYS A 295 -22.17 7.88 5.37
C LYS A 295 -23.42 7.24 5.98
N ALA A 296 -23.96 7.81 7.04
CA ALA A 296 -25.12 7.27 7.77
C ALA A 296 -26.46 7.60 7.09
N LEU A 297 -26.47 8.42 6.03
CA LEU A 297 -27.63 8.78 5.21
C LEU A 297 -27.69 7.94 3.92
#